data_8153fd895f5f83a931f9a806daf2d1ed
#
_entry.id   8153fd895f5f83a931f9a806daf2d1ed
#
_cell.length_a   1.000
_cell.length_b   1.000
_cell.length_c   1.000
_cell.angle_alpha   90.00
_cell.angle_beta   90.00
_cell.angle_gamma   90.00
#
_symmetry.space_group_name_H-M   'P 1'
#
loop_
_entity.id
_entity.type
_entity.pdbx_description
1 polymer ?
#
loop_
_entity_poly.entity_id
_entity_poly.type
_entity_poly.pdbx_seq_one_letter_code
_entity_poly.pdbx_strand_id
1 'polypeptide(L)'
;MKKPDDSGRILRELNKHKGIDEAITAAELAAEVGLKERKTRQIISDIVKKQELLIASRVHDPCGFYFIKKAGELRECLGQYKSRIDKLNERASSLCRAGARRFGKASLRGFKFNGYPKSDLPVNKKRSSI
;
A
#
# COMPACT_ATOMS: atom_id res chain seq x y z
N MET A 1 -16.32 -32.21 7.73
CA MET A 1 -16.25 -30.91 7.08
C MET A 1 -15.14 -30.08 7.64
N LYS A 2 -14.40 -29.46 6.78
CA LYS A 2 -13.35 -28.58 7.22
C LYS A 2 -13.93 -27.27 7.71
N LYS A 3 -13.34 -26.74 8.77
CA LYS A 3 -13.65 -25.39 9.18
C LYS A 3 -13.08 -24.43 8.15
N PRO A 4 -13.75 -23.29 7.90
CA PRO A 4 -13.15 -22.29 7.05
C PRO A 4 -11.86 -21.83 7.70
N ASP A 5 -10.86 -21.56 6.88
CA ASP A 5 -9.61 -21.03 7.38
C ASP A 5 -9.81 -19.56 7.77
N ASP A 6 -8.75 -18.96 8.29
CA ASP A 6 -8.83 -17.58 8.76
C ASP A 6 -9.21 -16.63 7.61
N SER A 7 -8.64 -16.86 6.43
CA SER A 7 -8.95 -16.04 5.26
C SER A 7 -10.42 -16.11 4.90
N GLY A 8 -10.98 -17.32 4.93
CA GLY A 8 -12.38 -17.50 4.62
C GLY A 8 -13.30 -16.80 5.60
N ARG A 9 -12.95 -16.85 6.87
CA ARG A 9 -13.76 -16.18 7.90
C ARG A 9 -13.71 -14.67 7.75
N ILE A 10 -12.53 -14.15 7.46
CA ILE A 10 -12.37 -12.71 7.24
C ILE A 10 -13.16 -12.27 6.01
N LEU A 11 -13.07 -13.02 4.92
CA LEU A 11 -13.80 -12.68 3.70
C LEU A 11 -15.30 -12.71 3.93
N ARG A 12 -15.78 -13.70 4.67
CA ARG A 12 -17.20 -13.80 4.97
C ARG A 12 -17.68 -12.59 5.74
N GLU A 13 -16.88 -12.17 6.73
CA GLU A 13 -17.26 -11.01 7.51
C GLU A 13 -17.20 -9.74 6.70
N LEU A 14 -16.12 -9.54 5.92
CA LEU A 14 -15.98 -8.37 5.09
C LEU A 14 -17.07 -8.26 4.03
N ASN A 15 -17.58 -9.39 3.57
CA ASN A 15 -18.63 -9.39 2.57
C ASN A 15 -19.92 -8.73 3.07
N LYS A 16 -20.05 -8.54 4.37
CA LYS A 16 -21.17 -7.82 4.96
C LYS A 16 -20.93 -6.30 4.95
N HIS A 17 -19.72 -5.88 4.62
CA HIS A 17 -19.33 -4.47 4.68
C HIS A 17 -18.99 -3.96 3.29
N LYS A 18 -20.00 -3.63 2.53
CA LYS A 18 -19.85 -3.14 1.16
C LYS A 18 -20.07 -1.64 1.10
N GLY A 19 -19.10 -0.95 0.52
CA GLY A 19 -19.15 0.49 0.41
C GLY A 19 -18.52 1.18 1.61
N ILE A 20 -18.11 2.42 1.40
CA ILE A 20 -17.42 3.21 2.41
C ILE A 20 -18.23 3.32 3.71
N ASP A 21 -19.53 3.51 3.56
CA ASP A 21 -20.38 3.71 4.74
C ASP A 21 -20.44 2.50 5.66
N GLU A 22 -20.08 1.33 5.15
CA GLU A 22 -20.11 0.09 5.92
C GLU A 22 -18.73 -0.36 6.36
N ALA A 23 -17.73 0.52 6.30
CA ALA A 23 -16.37 0.14 6.65
C ALA A 23 -16.28 -0.37 8.08
N ILE A 24 -15.45 -1.40 8.29
CA ILE A 24 -15.23 -1.99 9.60
C ILE A 24 -13.75 -1.87 9.95
N THR A 25 -13.46 -1.42 11.16
CA THR A 25 -12.06 -1.26 11.56
C THR A 25 -11.38 -2.61 11.71
N ALA A 26 -10.05 -2.61 11.63
CA ALA A 26 -9.28 -3.83 11.82
C ALA A 26 -9.54 -4.43 13.21
N ALA A 27 -9.66 -3.57 14.22
CA ALA A 27 -9.92 -4.05 15.57
C ALA A 27 -11.28 -4.73 15.67
N GLU A 28 -12.31 -4.11 15.09
CA GLU A 28 -13.65 -4.68 15.09
C GLU A 28 -13.68 -6.00 14.32
N LEU A 29 -13.05 -6.01 13.16
CA LEU A 29 -13.03 -7.22 12.35
C LEU A 29 -12.28 -8.34 13.07
N ALA A 30 -11.15 -8.02 13.67
CA ALA A 30 -10.37 -9.00 14.42
C ALA A 30 -11.20 -9.61 15.54
N ALA A 31 -11.95 -8.77 16.25
CA ALA A 31 -12.82 -9.26 17.33
C ALA A 31 -13.89 -10.19 16.79
N GLU A 32 -14.48 -9.85 15.63
CA GLU A 32 -15.52 -10.67 15.05
C GLU A 32 -15.02 -12.06 14.63
N VAL A 33 -13.80 -12.13 14.12
CA VAL A 33 -13.26 -13.40 13.64
C VAL A 33 -12.38 -14.10 14.66
N GLY A 34 -12.15 -13.49 15.82
CA GLY A 34 -11.37 -14.10 16.88
C GLY A 34 -9.87 -14.17 16.61
N LEU A 35 -9.34 -13.18 15.93
CA LEU A 35 -7.92 -13.12 15.61
C LEU A 35 -7.31 -11.83 16.17
N LYS A 36 -5.99 -11.79 16.18
CA LYS A 36 -5.30 -10.57 16.56
C LYS A 36 -5.39 -9.56 15.42
N GLU A 37 -5.41 -8.30 15.76
CA GLU A 37 -5.56 -7.24 14.79
C GLU A 37 -4.44 -7.28 13.73
N ARG A 38 -3.21 -7.46 14.18
CA ARG A 38 -2.06 -7.51 13.27
C ARG A 38 -2.19 -8.65 12.26
N LYS A 39 -2.60 -9.83 12.75
CA LYS A 39 -2.77 -10.98 11.88
C LYS A 39 -3.90 -10.74 10.90
N THR A 40 -4.98 -10.12 11.36
CA THR A 40 -6.10 -9.79 10.49
C THR A 40 -5.67 -8.89 9.34
N ARG A 41 -4.91 -7.83 9.64
CA ARG A 41 -4.40 -6.93 8.60
C ARG A 41 -3.50 -7.66 7.62
N GLN A 42 -2.65 -8.55 8.11
CA GLN A 42 -1.73 -9.30 7.26
C GLN A 42 -2.51 -10.21 6.30
N ILE A 43 -3.52 -10.90 6.81
CA ILE A 43 -4.32 -11.80 5.98
C ILE A 43 -5.05 -11.01 4.90
N ILE A 44 -5.63 -9.85 5.25
CA ILE A 44 -6.31 -9.03 4.26
C ILE A 44 -5.35 -8.61 3.15
N SER A 45 -4.16 -8.15 3.53
CA SER A 45 -3.16 -7.76 2.55
C SER A 45 -2.83 -8.91 1.61
N ASP A 46 -2.66 -10.10 2.17
CA ASP A 46 -2.30 -11.28 1.37
C ASP A 46 -3.40 -11.69 0.40
N ILE A 47 -4.65 -11.73 0.88
CA ILE A 47 -5.74 -12.17 0.01
C ILE A 47 -6.05 -11.14 -1.08
N VAL A 48 -5.91 -9.86 -0.78
CA VAL A 48 -6.11 -8.83 -1.79
C VAL A 48 -5.10 -9.01 -2.93
N LYS A 49 -3.85 -9.24 -2.58
CA LYS A 49 -2.80 -9.42 -3.58
C LYS A 49 -2.95 -10.71 -4.37
N LYS A 50 -3.25 -11.80 -3.69
CA LYS A 50 -3.31 -13.12 -4.34
C LYS A 50 -4.56 -13.32 -5.15
N GLN A 51 -5.69 -12.84 -4.66
CA GLN A 51 -6.97 -13.09 -5.30
C GLN A 51 -7.50 -11.88 -6.04
N GLU A 52 -6.77 -10.78 -6.01
CA GLU A 52 -7.15 -9.54 -6.70
C GLU A 52 -8.57 -9.10 -6.35
N LEU A 53 -8.83 -9.07 -5.05
CA LEU A 53 -10.15 -8.69 -4.55
C LEU A 53 -10.28 -7.18 -4.39
N LEU A 54 -11.50 -6.69 -4.56
CA LEU A 54 -11.78 -5.26 -4.45
C LEU A 54 -12.08 -4.89 -2.99
N ILE A 55 -11.04 -4.99 -2.17
CA ILE A 55 -11.12 -4.60 -0.76
C ILE A 55 -10.25 -3.38 -0.56
N ALA A 56 -10.81 -2.33 0.04
CA ALA A 56 -10.11 -1.09 0.28
C ALA A 56 -10.06 -0.79 1.77
N SER A 57 -9.24 0.17 2.14
CA SER A 57 -9.18 0.64 3.51
C SER A 57 -9.14 2.17 3.52
N ARG A 58 -9.62 2.76 4.61
CA ARG A 58 -9.61 4.20 4.80
C ARG A 58 -9.06 4.52 6.17
N VAL A 59 -8.30 5.61 6.24
CA VAL A 59 -7.83 6.12 7.53
C VAL A 59 -8.73 7.23 8.05
N HIS A 60 -9.55 7.83 7.18
CA HIS A 60 -10.48 8.88 7.58
C HIS A 60 -11.85 8.28 7.87
N ASP A 61 -12.63 8.97 8.70
CA ASP A 61 -13.97 8.51 9.05
C ASP A 61 -14.89 8.48 7.83
N PRO A 62 -15.66 7.42 7.61
CA PRO A 62 -15.62 6.17 8.35
C PRO A 62 -14.39 5.35 7.98
N CYS A 63 -13.60 5.00 8.99
CA CYS A 63 -12.34 4.30 8.73
C CYS A 63 -12.51 2.80 8.81
N GLY A 64 -11.58 2.09 8.16
CA GLY A 64 -11.57 0.64 8.18
C GLY A 64 -11.57 0.03 6.79
N PHE A 65 -11.88 -1.27 6.76
CA PHE A 65 -11.91 -2.04 5.52
C PHE A 65 -13.32 -2.18 5.00
N TYR A 66 -13.44 -2.28 3.69
CA TYR A 66 -14.75 -2.48 3.06
C TYR A 66 -14.55 -3.05 1.65
N PHE A 67 -15.55 -3.79 1.16
CA PHE A 67 -15.56 -4.18 -0.23
C PHE A 67 -15.99 -2.98 -1.07
N ILE A 68 -15.25 -2.72 -2.12
CA ILE A 68 -15.54 -1.61 -3.02
C ILE A 68 -16.85 -1.89 -3.76
N LYS A 69 -17.74 -0.92 -3.70
CA LYS A 69 -19.06 -1.03 -4.29
C LYS A 69 -19.21 -0.19 -5.55
N LYS A 70 -18.45 0.90 -5.64
CA LYS A 70 -18.54 1.84 -6.76
C LYS A 70 -17.17 2.20 -7.27
N ALA A 71 -17.10 2.58 -8.55
CA ALA A 71 -15.83 3.00 -9.16
C ALA A 71 -15.20 4.18 -8.42
N GLY A 72 -16.02 5.09 -7.89
CA GLY A 72 -15.51 6.23 -7.14
C GLY A 72 -14.72 5.82 -5.91
N GLU A 73 -15.18 4.76 -5.23
CA GLU A 73 -14.47 4.23 -4.07
C GLU A 73 -13.13 3.63 -4.47
N LEU A 74 -13.09 2.96 -5.61
CA LEU A 74 -11.85 2.41 -6.13
C LEU A 74 -10.86 3.54 -6.43
N ARG A 75 -11.34 4.59 -7.08
CA ARG A 75 -10.48 5.72 -7.42
C ARG A 75 -9.93 6.39 -6.16
N GLU A 76 -10.74 6.52 -5.13
CA GLU A 76 -10.26 7.08 -3.86
C GLU A 76 -9.16 6.22 -3.25
N CYS A 77 -9.38 4.91 -3.24
CA CYS A 77 -8.40 3.97 -2.69
C CYS A 77 -7.08 4.04 -3.46
N LEU A 78 -7.16 4.01 -4.79
CA LEU A 78 -5.97 4.07 -5.63
C LEU A 78 -5.26 5.42 -5.49
N GLY A 79 -6.03 6.49 -5.29
CA GLY A 79 -5.45 7.81 -5.07
C GLY A 79 -4.60 7.86 -3.81
N GLN A 80 -5.06 7.19 -2.75
CA GLN A 80 -4.28 7.11 -1.53
C GLN A 80 -2.96 6.36 -1.76
N TYR A 81 -3.01 5.24 -2.48
CA TYR A 81 -1.80 4.50 -2.79
C TYR A 81 -0.86 5.32 -3.66
N LYS A 82 -1.41 5.98 -4.68
CA LYS A 82 -0.57 6.79 -5.56
C LYS A 82 0.13 7.89 -4.79
N SER A 83 -0.59 8.55 -3.89
CA SER A 83 0.02 9.60 -3.07
C SER A 83 1.16 9.06 -2.22
N ARG A 84 0.97 7.89 -1.60
CA ARG A 84 2.03 7.27 -0.80
C ARG A 84 3.22 6.87 -1.65
N ILE A 85 2.94 6.28 -2.81
CA ILE A 85 4.01 5.87 -3.73
C ILE A 85 4.81 7.08 -4.17
N ASP A 86 4.14 8.17 -4.54
CA ASP A 86 4.82 9.38 -4.98
C ASP A 86 5.71 9.94 -3.88
N LYS A 87 5.21 9.99 -2.65
CA LYS A 87 6.00 10.50 -1.54
C LYS A 87 7.19 9.61 -1.23
N LEU A 88 7.00 8.30 -1.29
CA LEU A 88 8.09 7.37 -1.07
C LEU A 88 9.14 7.47 -2.17
N ASN A 89 8.68 7.63 -3.42
CA ASN A 89 9.61 7.81 -4.53
C ASN A 89 10.42 9.08 -4.37
N GLU A 90 9.78 10.17 -3.94
CA GLU A 90 10.50 11.42 -3.69
C GLU A 90 11.58 11.24 -2.65
N ARG A 91 11.23 10.57 -1.55
CA ARG A 91 12.19 10.35 -0.49
C ARG A 91 13.32 9.43 -0.94
N ALA A 92 12.98 8.33 -1.60
CA ALA A 92 13.97 7.39 -2.08
C ALA A 92 14.91 8.04 -3.09
N SER A 93 14.34 8.83 -4.01
CA SER A 93 15.16 9.51 -5.02
C SER A 93 16.12 10.51 -4.38
N SER A 94 15.64 11.25 -3.37
CA SER A 94 16.51 12.19 -2.65
C SER A 94 17.66 11.48 -1.98
N LEU A 95 17.36 10.35 -1.33
CA LEU A 95 18.41 9.56 -0.68
C LEU A 95 19.40 8.99 -1.70
N CYS A 96 18.88 8.55 -2.85
CA CYS A 96 19.75 8.04 -3.90
C CYS A 96 20.71 9.10 -4.40
N ARG A 97 20.20 10.32 -4.62
CA ARG A 97 21.06 11.42 -5.09
C ARG A 97 22.10 11.77 -4.05
N ALA A 98 21.70 11.83 -2.79
CA ALA A 98 22.65 12.12 -1.69
C ALA A 98 23.66 11.01 -1.57
N GLY A 99 23.22 9.76 -1.66
CA GLY A 99 24.12 8.61 -1.56
C GLY A 99 25.10 8.53 -2.70
N ALA A 100 24.65 8.87 -3.91
CA ALA A 100 25.55 8.87 -5.08
C ALA A 100 26.66 9.90 -4.90
N ARG A 101 26.31 11.06 -4.34
CA ARG A 101 27.33 12.10 -4.08
C ARG A 101 28.33 11.66 -2.99
N ARG A 102 27.83 10.96 -1.97
CA ARG A 102 28.66 10.59 -0.82
C ARG A 102 29.46 9.32 -1.07
N PHE A 103 28.85 8.31 -1.66
CA PHE A 103 29.43 6.97 -1.80
C PHE A 103 29.67 6.53 -3.24
N GLY A 104 29.22 7.30 -4.23
CA GLY A 104 29.36 6.93 -5.63
C GLY A 104 28.16 6.15 -6.14
N LYS A 105 27.95 6.22 -7.48
CA LYS A 105 26.82 5.58 -8.11
C LYS A 105 26.80 4.06 -7.95
N ALA A 106 28.00 3.46 -7.87
CA ALA A 106 28.07 2.00 -7.76
C ALA A 106 27.40 1.50 -6.50
N SER A 107 27.34 2.33 -5.44
CA SER A 107 26.72 1.93 -4.19
C SER A 107 25.22 1.72 -4.32
N LEU A 108 24.62 2.24 -5.41
CA LEU A 108 23.19 2.17 -5.61
C LEU A 108 22.78 1.10 -6.62
N ARG A 109 23.73 0.26 -6.99
CA ARG A 109 23.45 -0.78 -7.98
C ARG A 109 22.31 -1.66 -7.50
N GLY A 110 21.35 -1.89 -8.37
CA GLY A 110 20.19 -2.71 -8.04
C GLY A 110 18.99 -1.95 -7.52
N PHE A 111 19.14 -0.63 -7.26
CA PHE A 111 18.03 0.17 -6.77
C PHE A 111 17.54 1.11 -7.85
N LYS A 112 16.26 0.99 -8.19
CA LYS A 112 15.62 1.85 -9.17
C LYS A 112 14.28 2.31 -8.65
N PHE A 113 14.02 3.59 -8.77
CA PHE A 113 12.75 4.18 -8.33
C PHE A 113 12.23 5.08 -9.44
N ASN A 114 10.91 5.24 -9.50
CA ASN A 114 10.32 6.16 -10.46
C ASN A 114 10.94 7.54 -10.28
N GLY A 115 11.38 8.12 -11.39
CA GLY A 115 12.03 9.42 -11.33
C GLY A 115 13.50 9.33 -11.03
N TYR A 116 14.02 8.14 -10.82
CA TYR A 116 15.42 7.93 -10.55
C TYR A 116 15.83 6.58 -11.13
N PRO A 117 16.98 6.45 -11.74
CA PRO A 117 18.07 7.44 -11.81
C PRO A 117 17.94 8.44 -12.91
N LYS A 118 17.29 8.22 -13.91
CA LYS A 118 17.10 9.15 -15.01
C LYS A 118 18.19 10.21 -15.17
N SER A 119 17.85 11.20 -15.96
CA SER A 119 18.74 12.29 -16.24
C SER A 119 19.09 13.13 -15.02
N ASP A 120 18.28 13.09 -14.02
CA ASP A 120 18.54 13.85 -12.82
C ASP A 120 19.62 13.22 -11.96
N LEU A 121 20.16 12.16 -12.40
CA LEU A 121 21.39 11.70 -11.80
C LEU A 121 22.36 12.84 -11.89
N PRO A 122 22.92 13.16 -10.83
CA PRO A 122 23.83 14.31 -10.80
C PRO A 122 24.86 14.14 -11.87
N VAL A 123 24.60 14.66 -12.51
CA VAL A 123 25.03 14.66 -13.31
C VAL A 123 25.75 15.31 -13.34
N ASN A 124 25.23 15.26 -13.02
CA ASN A 124 25.37 15.63 -13.34
C ASN A 124 25.63 16.31 -13.76
N LYS A 125 25.87 16.63 -13.87
CA LYS A 125 25.74 17.24 -14.30
C LYS A 125 25.94 17.85 -14.42
N LYS A 126 26.21 18.03 -14.39
CA LYS A 126 26.11 18.59 -14.50
C LYS A 126 26.20 19.04 -14.35
N ARG A 127 26.65 19.22 -14.07
CA ARG A 127 26.60 19.62 -13.89
C ARG A 127 26.92 19.95 -13.88
N SER A 128 27.27 20.05 -13.85
CA SER A 128 27.39 20.31 -13.85
C SER A 128 27.75 20.49 -13.89
N SER A 129 28.32 20.78 -13.90
CA SER A 129 28.42 20.94 -13.98
C SER A 129 28.66 20.97 -14.12
N ILE A 130 29.33 21.34 -14.19
CA ILE A 130 29.27 21.47 -14.28
C ILE A 130 29.18 21.42 -14.24
#